data_69a05c802bd08657cb1c1013313e9c9b
#
_entry.id   69a05c802bd08657cb1c1013313e9c9b
#
_cell.length_a   1.000
_cell.length_b   1.000
_cell.length_c   1.000
_cell.angle_alpha   90.00
_cell.angle_beta   90.00
_cell.angle_gamma   90.00
#
_symmetry.space_group_name_H-M   'P 1'
#
loop_
_entity.id
_entity.type
_entity.pdbx_description
1 polymer ?
#
loop_
_entity_poly.entity_id
_entity_poly.type
_entity_poly.pdbx_seq_one_letter_code
_entity_poly.pdbx_strand_id
1 'polypeptide(L)'
;MGKIIGIDLGTTNSCVAVLEGNEPVVIANSEGKRTTPSIVAFVEGGERKVGDPAKRQAITNPEKTIFSIKRFMGETYDQVQKEIGRVPYKVVRGDNNTPRVDIEGRLYTCLLYTSDAADDTPC
;
A
#
# COMPACT_ATOMS: atom_id res chain seq x y z
N MET A 1 18.17 16.61 16.71
CA MET A 1 16.95 17.26 16.24
C MET A 1 16.30 16.45 15.14
N GLY A 2 15.03 16.15 15.31
CA GLY A 2 14.29 15.41 14.30
C GLY A 2 13.95 16.27 13.08
N LYS A 3 13.81 15.61 11.95
CA LYS A 3 13.32 16.24 10.74
C LYS A 3 11.80 16.11 10.69
N ILE A 4 11.15 17.09 10.10
CA ILE A 4 9.71 17.02 9.85
C ILE A 4 9.50 16.34 8.51
N ILE A 5 8.72 15.26 8.52
CA ILE A 5 8.43 14.46 7.35
C ILE A 5 6.93 14.48 7.12
N GLY A 6 6.54 14.81 5.90
CA GLY A 6 5.14 14.72 5.48
C GLY A 6 4.94 13.54 4.55
N ILE A 7 3.92 12.74 4.83
CA ILE A 7 3.57 11.58 4.02
C ILE A 7 2.15 11.75 3.50
N ASP A 8 1.98 11.69 2.18
CA ASP A 8 0.67 11.66 1.54
C ASP A 8 0.42 10.23 1.06
N LEU A 9 -0.42 9.51 1.79
CA LEU A 9 -0.78 8.14 1.46
C LEU A 9 -2.08 8.15 0.65
N GLY A 10 -1.93 8.32 -0.65
CA GLY A 10 -3.09 8.33 -1.55
C GLY A 10 -3.57 6.94 -1.89
N THR A 11 -4.79 6.85 -2.43
CA THR A 11 -5.37 5.58 -2.86
C THR A 11 -4.56 4.95 -4.00
N THR A 12 -4.10 5.76 -4.92
CA THR A 12 -3.37 5.32 -6.11
C THR A 12 -1.86 5.52 -6.00
N ASN A 13 -1.45 6.67 -5.47
CA ASN A 13 -0.04 7.03 -5.35
C ASN A 13 0.24 7.66 -3.99
N SER A 14 1.46 7.43 -3.51
CA SER A 14 1.95 8.00 -2.27
C SER A 14 3.19 8.84 -2.54
N CYS A 15 3.44 9.83 -1.68
CA CYS A 15 4.68 10.59 -1.75
C CYS A 15 5.13 11.00 -0.34
N VAL A 16 6.42 11.31 -0.23
CA VAL A 16 7.04 11.75 1.02
C VAL A 16 7.78 13.05 0.76
N ALA A 17 7.65 13.98 1.65
CA ALA A 17 8.37 15.25 1.60
C ALA A 17 9.08 15.51 2.93
N VAL A 18 10.20 16.19 2.87
CA VAL A 18 10.91 16.69 4.05
C VAL A 18 10.93 18.21 4.00
N LEU A 19 11.04 18.81 5.15
CA LEU A 19 11.17 20.25 5.27
C LEU A 19 12.67 20.60 5.23
N GLU A 20 13.10 21.28 4.19
CA GLU A 20 14.47 21.82 4.05
C GLU A 20 14.40 23.33 4.17
N GLY A 21 15.01 23.85 5.25
CA GLY A 21 14.79 25.25 5.61
C GLY A 21 13.34 25.45 5.95
N ASN A 22 12.63 26.30 5.23
CA ASN A 22 11.19 26.52 5.39
C ASN A 22 10.38 26.03 4.18
N GLU A 23 10.99 25.20 3.34
CA GLU A 23 10.31 24.71 2.13
C GLU A 23 10.18 23.19 2.14
N PRO A 24 9.00 22.66 1.79
CA PRO A 24 8.84 21.23 1.61
C PRO A 24 9.49 20.76 0.32
N VAL A 25 10.24 19.67 0.40
CA VAL A 25 10.90 19.06 -0.75
C VAL A 25 10.44 17.60 -0.85
N VAL A 26 9.88 17.23 -1.99
CA VAL A 26 9.46 15.87 -2.25
C VAL A 26 10.68 14.99 -2.53
N ILE A 27 10.76 13.85 -1.85
CA ILE A 27 11.87 12.92 -1.95
C ILE A 27 11.58 11.90 -3.05
N ALA A 28 12.58 11.65 -3.91
CA ALA A 28 12.51 10.60 -4.91
C ALA A 28 12.61 9.23 -4.25
N ASN A 29 11.84 8.25 -4.75
CA ASN A 29 11.90 6.88 -4.30
C ASN A 29 13.08 6.11 -4.91
N SER A 30 13.18 4.80 -4.61
CA SER A 30 14.24 3.95 -5.12
C SER A 30 14.27 3.84 -6.65
N GLU A 31 13.16 4.15 -7.32
CA GLU A 31 13.06 4.16 -8.79
C GLU A 31 13.35 5.55 -9.38
N GLY A 32 13.71 6.52 -8.57
CA GLY A 32 13.99 7.88 -9.00
C GLY A 32 12.75 8.73 -9.25
N LYS A 33 11.57 8.25 -8.86
CA LYS A 33 10.32 8.98 -9.05
C LYS A 33 9.88 9.66 -7.76
N ARG A 34 9.15 10.75 -7.90
CA ARG A 34 8.64 11.54 -6.77
C ARG A 34 7.34 11.02 -6.20
N THR A 35 6.67 10.11 -6.91
CA THR A 35 5.49 9.42 -6.41
C THR A 35 5.73 7.92 -6.48
N THR A 36 5.16 7.19 -5.50
CA THR A 36 5.25 5.74 -5.43
C THR A 36 3.84 5.18 -5.56
N PRO A 37 3.57 4.30 -6.52
CA PRO A 37 2.28 3.64 -6.58
C PRO A 37 1.97 2.95 -5.25
N SER A 38 0.74 3.12 -4.75
CA SER A 38 0.30 2.53 -3.48
C SER A 38 -0.06 1.06 -3.71
N ILE A 39 0.94 0.26 -4.08
CA ILE A 39 0.80 -1.14 -4.46
C ILE A 39 1.88 -1.96 -3.76
N VAL A 40 1.47 -3.09 -3.19
CA VAL A 40 2.39 -4.05 -2.55
C VAL A 40 2.12 -5.43 -3.16
N ALA A 41 3.17 -6.11 -3.59
CA ALA A 41 3.08 -7.47 -4.13
C ALA A 41 3.87 -8.43 -3.28
N PHE A 42 3.29 -9.59 -2.99
CA PHE A 42 3.97 -10.70 -2.31
C PHE A 42 4.53 -11.63 -3.37
N VAL A 43 5.80 -11.90 -3.30
CA VAL A 43 6.49 -12.79 -4.24
C VAL A 43 7.01 -14.02 -3.52
N GLU A 44 7.50 -15.00 -4.27
CA GLU A 44 8.05 -16.22 -3.72
C GLU A 44 9.22 -15.92 -2.76
N GLY A 45 9.38 -16.73 -1.72
CA GLY A 45 10.40 -16.52 -0.74
C GLY A 45 10.04 -15.55 0.38
N GLY A 46 8.81 -15.07 0.40
CA GLY A 46 8.33 -14.16 1.44
C GLY A 46 8.73 -12.71 1.24
N GLU A 47 9.34 -12.37 0.11
CA GLU A 47 9.66 -10.99 -0.21
C GLU A 47 8.43 -10.19 -0.57
N ARG A 48 8.49 -8.88 -0.32
CA ARG A 48 7.49 -7.93 -0.75
C ARG A 48 8.10 -6.94 -1.72
N LYS A 49 7.36 -6.63 -2.78
CA LYS A 49 7.74 -5.55 -3.68
C LYS A 49 6.74 -4.42 -3.49
N VAL A 50 7.23 -3.19 -3.57
CA VAL A 50 6.42 -2.00 -3.32
C VAL A 50 6.58 -1.03 -4.47
N GLY A 51 5.49 -0.34 -4.84
CA GLY A 51 5.53 0.68 -5.86
C GLY A 51 5.57 0.12 -7.28
N ASP A 52 6.41 0.69 -8.14
CA ASP A 52 6.51 0.28 -9.54
C ASP A 52 6.88 -1.19 -9.74
N PRO A 53 7.81 -1.77 -8.98
CA PRO A 53 8.06 -3.22 -9.09
C PRO A 53 6.82 -4.06 -8.80
N ALA A 54 6.01 -3.67 -7.81
CA ALA A 54 4.77 -4.36 -7.50
C ALA A 54 3.74 -4.19 -8.64
N LYS A 55 3.63 -2.98 -9.16
CA LYS A 55 2.72 -2.67 -10.26
C LYS A 55 3.02 -3.51 -11.50
N ARG A 56 4.30 -3.72 -11.81
CA ARG A 56 4.72 -4.52 -12.95
C ARG A 56 4.31 -5.99 -12.84
N GLN A 57 4.08 -6.48 -11.64
CA GLN A 57 3.65 -7.85 -11.38
C GLN A 57 2.14 -8.05 -11.38
N ALA A 58 1.37 -6.98 -11.48
CA ALA A 58 -0.09 -7.06 -11.37
C ALA A 58 -0.72 -8.00 -12.41
N ILE A 59 -0.13 -8.10 -13.60
CA ILE A 59 -0.64 -8.96 -14.68
C ILE A 59 -0.30 -10.43 -14.42
N THR A 60 0.92 -10.71 -13.94
CA THR A 60 1.40 -12.08 -13.74
C THR A 60 1.09 -12.65 -12.36
N ASN A 61 0.82 -11.78 -11.38
CA ASN A 61 0.60 -12.17 -9.99
C ASN A 61 -0.56 -11.38 -9.37
N PRO A 62 -1.77 -11.39 -9.99
CA PRO A 62 -2.86 -10.51 -9.55
C PRO A 62 -3.39 -10.84 -8.16
N GLU A 63 -3.40 -12.11 -7.75
CA GLU A 63 -3.94 -12.51 -6.45
C GLU A 63 -3.09 -12.06 -5.26
N LYS A 64 -1.82 -11.74 -5.51
CA LYS A 64 -0.87 -11.32 -4.48
C LYS A 64 -0.38 -9.89 -4.67
N THR A 65 -1.01 -9.14 -5.57
CA THR A 65 -0.69 -7.74 -5.83
C THR A 65 -1.83 -6.87 -5.28
N ILE A 66 -1.55 -6.17 -4.19
CA ILE A 66 -2.56 -5.42 -3.43
C ILE A 66 -2.50 -3.95 -3.82
N PHE A 67 -3.62 -3.41 -4.29
CA PHE A 67 -3.74 -2.02 -4.68
C PHE A 67 -5.07 -1.45 -4.20
N SER A 68 -5.19 -0.14 -4.19
CA SER A 68 -6.40 0.58 -3.74
C SER A 68 -6.87 0.16 -2.35
N ILE A 69 -5.94 -0.26 -1.49
CA ILE A 69 -6.27 -0.78 -0.16
C ILE A 69 -6.89 0.30 0.72
N LYS A 70 -6.62 1.56 0.45
CA LYS A 70 -7.15 2.66 1.23
C LYS A 70 -8.68 2.71 1.21
N ARG A 71 -9.31 2.16 0.18
CA ARG A 71 -10.77 2.07 0.08
C ARG A 71 -11.39 1.17 1.14
N PHE A 72 -10.58 0.29 1.74
CA PHE A 72 -11.02 -0.62 2.80
C PHE A 72 -10.74 -0.07 4.20
N MET A 73 -9.87 0.93 4.31
CA MET A 73 -9.45 1.48 5.60
C MET A 73 -10.59 2.24 6.27
N GLY A 74 -10.80 1.94 7.55
CA GLY A 74 -11.85 2.60 8.33
C GLY A 74 -13.25 2.09 8.05
N GLU A 75 -13.40 1.11 7.18
CA GLU A 75 -14.69 0.53 6.81
C GLU A 75 -14.85 -0.86 7.42
N THR A 76 -16.10 -1.31 7.58
CA THR A 76 -16.38 -2.69 7.97
C THR A 76 -16.40 -3.58 6.74
N TYR A 77 -16.21 -4.89 6.95
CA TYR A 77 -16.29 -5.88 5.87
C TYR A 77 -17.63 -5.79 5.12
N ASP A 78 -18.72 -5.61 5.84
CA ASP A 78 -20.06 -5.53 5.24
C ASP A 78 -20.23 -4.28 4.37
N GLN A 79 -19.57 -3.18 4.71
CA GLN A 79 -19.67 -1.92 3.96
C GLN A 79 -18.90 -1.94 2.64
N VAL A 80 -17.91 -2.80 2.50
CA VAL A 80 -17.01 -2.82 1.33
C VAL A 80 -17.26 -3.97 0.37
N GLN A 81 -18.42 -4.63 0.43
CA GLN A 81 -18.74 -5.78 -0.41
C GLN A 81 -18.59 -5.49 -1.91
N LYS A 82 -18.98 -4.31 -2.36
CA LYS A 82 -18.85 -3.92 -3.77
C LYS A 82 -17.39 -3.78 -4.18
N GLU A 83 -16.57 -3.22 -3.31
CA GLU A 83 -15.14 -3.06 -3.57
C GLU A 83 -14.43 -4.41 -3.60
N ILE A 84 -14.83 -5.35 -2.73
CA ILE A 84 -14.27 -6.70 -2.70
C ILE A 84 -14.45 -7.40 -4.04
N GLY A 85 -15.61 -7.22 -4.68
CA GLY A 85 -15.88 -7.81 -5.98
C GLY A 85 -15.09 -7.21 -7.14
N ARG A 86 -14.43 -6.08 -6.93
CA ARG A 86 -13.68 -5.36 -7.97
C ARG A 86 -12.18 -5.62 -7.96
N VAL A 87 -11.68 -6.32 -6.93
CA VAL A 87 -10.24 -6.56 -6.79
C VAL A 87 -9.92 -8.03 -7.00
N PRO A 88 -8.76 -8.35 -7.58
CA PRO A 88 -8.36 -9.74 -7.85
C PRO A 88 -7.80 -10.45 -6.61
N TYR A 89 -7.38 -9.71 -5.58
CA TYR A 89 -6.90 -10.32 -4.36
C TYR A 89 -8.07 -10.65 -3.43
N LYS A 90 -7.84 -11.61 -2.54
CA LYS A 90 -8.88 -12.13 -1.66
C LYS A 90 -9.01 -11.28 -0.41
N VAL A 91 -10.19 -10.72 -0.17
CA VAL A 91 -10.52 -9.97 1.04
C VAL A 91 -11.52 -10.78 1.85
N VAL A 92 -11.23 -10.99 3.11
CA VAL A 92 -12.05 -11.80 4.02
C VAL A 92 -12.41 -10.99 5.27
N ARG A 93 -13.40 -11.48 6.00
CA ARG A 93 -13.81 -10.88 7.27
C ARG A 93 -12.82 -11.27 8.36
N GLY A 94 -12.23 -10.29 9.03
CA GLY A 94 -11.38 -10.47 10.20
C GLY A 94 -12.16 -10.14 11.49
N ASP A 95 -11.41 -10.05 12.58
CA ASP A 95 -11.96 -9.70 13.88
C ASP A 95 -12.66 -8.34 13.82
N ASN A 96 -13.76 -8.22 14.58
CA ASN A 96 -14.56 -6.99 14.65
C ASN A 96 -15.13 -6.54 13.30
N ASN A 97 -15.43 -7.49 12.42
CA ASN A 97 -15.99 -7.20 11.09
C ASN A 97 -15.08 -6.28 10.25
N THR A 98 -13.76 -6.46 10.39
CA THR A 98 -12.78 -5.69 9.62
C THR A 98 -12.42 -6.43 8.33
N PRO A 99 -12.22 -5.70 7.20
CA PRO A 99 -11.71 -6.34 6.00
C PRO A 99 -10.22 -6.68 6.17
N ARG A 100 -9.85 -7.89 5.79
CA ARG A 100 -8.48 -8.38 5.84
C ARG A 100 -8.12 -9.00 4.50
N VAL A 101 -6.86 -8.86 4.10
CA VAL A 101 -6.37 -9.49 2.86
C VAL A 101 -5.76 -10.83 3.21
N ASP A 102 -6.19 -11.87 2.51
CA ASP A 102 -5.72 -13.24 2.68
C ASP A 102 -4.66 -13.55 1.63
N ILE A 103 -3.42 -13.75 2.07
CA ILE A 103 -2.30 -14.16 1.23
C ILE A 103 -1.84 -15.53 1.71
N GLU A 104 -2.18 -16.55 0.93
CA GLU A 104 -1.81 -17.95 1.23
C GLU A 104 -2.19 -18.40 2.65
N GLY A 105 -3.38 -18.00 3.10
CA GLY A 105 -3.88 -18.35 4.42
C GLY A 105 -3.48 -17.41 5.54
N ARG A 106 -2.63 -16.42 5.24
CA ARG A 106 -2.23 -15.42 6.22
C ARG A 106 -3.04 -14.15 6.03
N LEU A 107 -3.61 -13.64 7.12
CA LEU A 107 -4.45 -12.44 7.09
C LEU A 107 -3.65 -11.21 7.45
N TYR A 108 -3.72 -10.19 6.60
CA TYR A 108 -3.04 -8.92 6.80
C TYR A 108 -4.06 -7.79 6.96
N THR A 109 -3.74 -6.84 7.83
CA THR A 109 -4.56 -5.64 7.99
C THR A 109 -4.31 -4.67 6.85
N CYS A 110 -5.30 -3.84 6.53
CA CYS A 110 -5.15 -2.84 5.47
C CYS A 110 -4.06 -1.82 5.79
N LEU A 111 -3.86 -1.49 7.06
CA LEU A 111 -2.80 -0.56 7.49
C LEU A 111 -1.40 -1.03 7.12
N LEU A 112 -1.15 -2.34 7.12
CA LEU A 112 0.16 -2.89 6.77
C LEU A 112 0.60 -2.46 5.37
N TYR A 113 -0.30 -2.53 4.39
CA TYR A 113 0.03 -2.19 3.01
C TYR A 113 0.31 -0.71 2.84
N THR A 114 -0.39 0.13 3.59
CA THR A 114 -0.15 1.57 3.59
C THR A 114 1.23 1.89 4.14
N SER A 115 1.61 1.22 5.24
CA SER A 115 2.94 1.38 5.85
C SER A 115 4.05 0.91 4.92
N ASP A 116 3.87 -0.24 4.27
CA ASP A 116 4.87 -0.78 3.33
C ASP A 116 5.09 0.18 2.15
N ALA A 117 4.04 0.76 1.61
CA ALA A 117 4.16 1.73 0.52
C ALA A 117 4.93 2.98 0.97
N ALA A 118 4.71 3.45 2.18
CA ALA A 118 5.45 4.59 2.73
C ALA A 118 6.92 4.25 2.99
N ASP A 119 7.20 3.02 3.44
CA ASP A 119 8.57 2.58 3.75
C ASP A 119 9.47 2.50 2.51
N ASP A 120 8.91 2.27 1.32
CA ASP A 120 9.67 2.23 0.08
C ASP A 120 10.19 3.62 -0.32
N THR A 121 9.67 4.66 0.28
CA THR A 121 10.08 6.03 -0.03
C THR A 121 11.17 6.45 0.95
N PRO A 122 12.42 6.69 0.51
CA PRO A 122 13.50 7.05 1.42
C PRO A 122 13.28 8.43 2.03
N CYS A 123 13.67 8.53 3.27
CA CYS A 123 13.54 9.79 4.02
C CYS A 123 14.88 10.43 4.27
#